data_3a4a734beeee787ad5446105e75419ff
#
_entry.id   3a4a734beeee787ad5446105e75419ff
#
_cell.length_a   1.000
_cell.length_b   1.000
_cell.length_c   1.000
_cell.angle_alpha   90.00
_cell.angle_beta   90.00
_cell.angle_gamma   90.00
#
_symmetry.space_group_name_H-M   'P 1'
#
loop_
_entity.id
_entity.type
_entity.pdbx_description
1 polymer ?
#
loop_
_entity_poly.entity_id
_entity_poly.type
_entity_poly.pdbx_seq_one_letter_code
_entity_poly.pdbx_strand_id
1 'polypeptide(L)'
;MDTQTIHNVLIILHPSAAPISFLAGCLLIFVPVYTSHQGLFGLYEWFLIGMVMILLGAILGYWTEYSNAERIIFPGLLVLGFYMLYRSRSASHLIKAQQNNWKQEYIKHIGFTLISPFEGFIFVGGLDTGVPGWLSALLAIFGVFAGNWVIGLAQWRTDR
;
A
#
# COMPACT_ATOMS: atom_id res chain seq x y z
N MET A 1 -24.11 18.01 4.84
CA MET A 1 -23.59 16.70 5.28
C MET A 1 -22.89 16.95 6.60
N ASP A 2 -23.27 16.26 7.65
CA ASP A 2 -22.71 16.48 8.99
C ASP A 2 -21.27 15.89 9.01
N THR A 3 -20.41 16.47 9.85
CA THR A 3 -18.98 16.12 9.97
C THR A 3 -18.80 14.64 10.28
N GLN A 4 -19.66 14.08 11.14
CA GLN A 4 -19.67 12.67 11.51
C GLN A 4 -19.93 11.75 10.31
N THR A 5 -20.85 12.14 9.44
CA THR A 5 -21.16 11.37 8.21
C THR A 5 -19.98 11.34 7.26
N ILE A 6 -19.27 12.47 7.10
CA ILE A 6 -18.05 12.55 6.27
C ILE A 6 -16.96 11.64 6.84
N HIS A 7 -16.75 11.66 8.15
CA HIS A 7 -15.79 10.80 8.82
C HIS A 7 -16.07 9.31 8.57
N ASN A 8 -17.30 8.87 8.82
CA ASN A 8 -17.69 7.49 8.62
C ASN A 8 -17.49 7.03 7.16
N VAL A 9 -17.80 7.91 6.20
CA VAL A 9 -17.56 7.62 4.78
C VAL A 9 -16.07 7.48 4.48
N LEU A 10 -15.21 8.36 5.00
CA LEU A 10 -13.76 8.30 4.77
C LEU A 10 -13.14 7.04 5.41
N ILE A 11 -13.58 6.67 6.62
CA ILE A 11 -13.14 5.45 7.30
C ILE A 11 -13.52 4.18 6.51
N ILE A 12 -14.68 4.16 5.87
CA ILE A 12 -15.13 3.01 5.07
C ILE A 12 -14.42 2.98 3.70
N LEU A 13 -14.25 4.13 3.06
CA LEU A 13 -13.63 4.22 1.73
C LEU A 13 -12.13 3.89 1.75
N HIS A 14 -11.41 4.30 2.80
CA HIS A 14 -9.97 4.04 2.91
C HIS A 14 -9.63 2.55 2.84
N PRO A 15 -10.19 1.66 3.69
CA PRO A 15 -9.90 0.24 3.63
C PRO A 15 -10.50 -0.46 2.39
N SER A 16 -11.56 0.07 1.77
CA SER A 16 -12.13 -0.53 0.56
C SER A 16 -11.27 -0.31 -0.70
N ALA A 17 -10.49 0.77 -0.76
CA ALA A 17 -9.54 1.02 -1.85
C ALA A 17 -8.31 0.11 -1.79
N ALA A 18 -7.88 -0.30 -0.61
CA ALA A 18 -6.68 -1.11 -0.41
C ALA A 18 -6.74 -2.50 -1.09
N PRO A 19 -7.82 -3.31 -0.98
CA PRO A 19 -7.92 -4.60 -1.66
C PRO A 19 -7.85 -4.48 -3.19
N ILE A 20 -8.43 -3.44 -3.77
CA ILE A 20 -8.41 -3.22 -5.22
C ILE A 20 -6.99 -2.90 -5.69
N SER A 21 -6.31 -1.99 -5.00
CA SER A 21 -4.92 -1.67 -5.26
C SER A 21 -4.01 -2.90 -5.09
N PHE A 22 -4.24 -3.68 -4.03
CA PHE A 22 -3.50 -4.91 -3.75
C PHE A 22 -3.67 -5.95 -4.87
N LEU A 23 -4.91 -6.24 -5.28
CA LEU A 23 -5.19 -7.19 -6.36
C LEU A 23 -4.60 -6.73 -7.70
N ALA A 24 -4.75 -5.45 -8.04
CA ALA A 24 -4.15 -4.88 -9.26
C ALA A 24 -2.61 -5.00 -9.23
N GLY A 25 -1.99 -4.71 -8.10
CA GLY A 25 -0.55 -4.84 -7.92
C GLY A 25 -0.07 -6.30 -7.96
N CYS A 26 -0.82 -7.25 -7.40
CA CYS A 26 -0.53 -8.69 -7.53
C CYS A 26 -0.56 -9.11 -9.01
N LEU A 27 -1.57 -8.67 -9.77
CA LEU A 27 -1.64 -8.95 -11.20
C LEU A 27 -0.44 -8.37 -11.96
N LEU A 28 0.02 -7.16 -11.59
CA LEU A 28 1.20 -6.52 -12.19
C LEU A 28 2.50 -7.32 -11.93
N ILE A 29 2.61 -8.03 -10.82
CA ILE A 29 3.80 -8.83 -10.47
C ILE A 29 3.73 -10.25 -11.06
N PHE A 30 2.58 -10.92 -10.92
CA PHE A 30 2.50 -12.36 -11.18
C PHE A 30 2.04 -12.72 -12.60
N VAL A 31 1.45 -11.76 -13.33
CA VAL A 31 0.99 -11.99 -14.71
C VAL A 31 1.84 -11.16 -15.69
N PRO A 32 2.87 -11.75 -16.32
CA PRO A 32 3.84 -11.05 -17.17
C PRO A 32 3.21 -10.26 -18.33
N VAL A 33 2.04 -10.69 -18.80
CA VAL A 33 1.29 -10.05 -19.90
C VAL A 33 0.91 -8.61 -19.55
N TYR A 34 0.78 -8.28 -18.26
CA TYR A 34 0.30 -6.97 -17.81
C TYR A 34 1.37 -5.93 -17.60
N THR A 35 2.65 -6.29 -17.69
CA THR A 35 3.74 -5.29 -17.63
C THR A 35 3.69 -4.31 -18.81
N SER A 36 3.02 -4.67 -19.90
CA SER A 36 2.78 -3.81 -21.07
C SER A 36 1.45 -3.06 -21.01
N HIS A 37 0.54 -3.38 -20.09
CA HIS A 37 -0.78 -2.75 -20.01
C HIS A 37 -0.75 -1.49 -19.14
N GLN A 38 -0.56 -0.35 -19.77
CA GLN A 38 -0.63 0.98 -19.14
C GLN A 38 -1.94 1.19 -18.35
N GLY A 39 -3.05 0.58 -18.79
CA GLY A 39 -4.35 0.68 -18.12
C GLY A 39 -4.38 0.06 -16.71
N LEU A 40 -3.84 -1.14 -16.53
CA LEU A 40 -3.82 -1.81 -15.22
C LEU A 40 -2.87 -1.09 -14.25
N PHE A 41 -1.71 -0.63 -14.76
CA PHE A 41 -0.80 0.17 -13.95
C PHE A 41 -1.42 1.51 -13.55
N GLY A 42 -2.11 2.18 -14.48
CA GLY A 42 -2.85 3.40 -14.19
C GLY A 42 -3.94 3.19 -13.13
N LEU A 43 -4.73 2.11 -13.25
CA LEU A 43 -5.74 1.75 -12.25
C LEU A 43 -5.11 1.57 -10.86
N TYR A 44 -4.04 0.79 -10.77
CA TYR A 44 -3.28 0.58 -9.52
C TYR A 44 -2.80 1.92 -8.93
N GLU A 45 -2.18 2.79 -9.75
CA GLU A 45 -1.66 4.08 -9.30
C GLU A 45 -2.78 5.02 -8.82
N TRP A 46 -3.91 5.07 -9.52
CA TRP A 46 -5.07 5.88 -9.12
C TRP A 46 -5.66 5.44 -7.77
N PHE A 47 -5.79 4.13 -7.53
CA PHE A 47 -6.24 3.64 -6.23
C PHE A 47 -5.24 3.93 -5.12
N LEU A 48 -3.94 3.84 -5.38
CA LEU A 48 -2.89 4.19 -4.44
C LEU A 48 -2.93 5.68 -4.08
N ILE A 49 -3.07 6.57 -5.08
CA ILE A 49 -3.24 8.01 -4.88
C ILE A 49 -4.52 8.28 -4.05
N GLY A 50 -5.62 7.68 -4.43
CA GLY A 50 -6.89 7.81 -3.72
C GLY A 50 -6.77 7.44 -2.25
N MET A 51 -6.14 6.31 -1.94
CA MET A 51 -5.90 5.85 -0.57
C MET A 51 -5.09 6.88 0.25
N VAL A 52 -4.01 7.42 -0.32
CA VAL A 52 -3.17 8.44 0.35
C VAL A 52 -3.94 9.75 0.54
N MET A 53 -4.72 10.18 -0.45
CA MET A 53 -5.51 11.41 -0.36
C MET A 53 -6.66 11.30 0.65
N ILE A 54 -7.31 10.14 0.74
CA ILE A 54 -8.35 9.88 1.76
C ILE A 54 -7.74 9.94 3.15
N LEU A 55 -6.58 9.30 3.37
CA LEU A 55 -5.87 9.35 4.64
C LEU A 55 -5.47 10.78 5.02
N LEU A 56 -4.94 11.56 4.07
CA LEU A 56 -4.62 12.97 4.28
C LEU A 56 -5.87 13.76 4.68
N GLY A 57 -6.98 13.59 3.97
CA GLY A 57 -8.26 14.24 4.28
C GLY A 57 -8.78 13.88 5.67
N ALA A 58 -8.66 12.62 6.06
CA ALA A 58 -9.03 12.16 7.40
C ALA A 58 -8.16 12.82 8.49
N ILE A 59 -6.83 12.87 8.29
CA ILE A 59 -5.92 13.53 9.23
C ILE A 59 -6.25 15.00 9.38
N LEU A 60 -6.44 15.74 8.29
CA LEU A 60 -6.71 17.18 8.34
C LEU A 60 -8.09 17.50 8.91
N GLY A 61 -9.10 16.67 8.63
CA GLY A 61 -10.48 16.90 9.07
C GLY A 61 -10.73 16.58 10.55
N TYR A 62 -9.98 15.63 11.10
CA TYR A 62 -10.26 15.06 12.45
C TYR A 62 -9.10 15.16 13.42
N TRP A 63 -8.09 15.96 13.14
CA TRP A 63 -6.88 16.08 13.96
C TRP A 63 -7.14 16.32 15.45
N THR A 64 -8.16 17.10 15.76
CA THR A 64 -8.52 17.45 17.15
C THR A 64 -9.17 16.31 17.91
N GLU A 65 -9.80 15.37 17.21
CA GLU A 65 -10.53 14.25 17.78
C GLU A 65 -9.63 13.02 18.03
N TYR A 66 -8.46 12.98 17.40
CA TYR A 66 -7.53 11.86 17.53
C TYR A 66 -6.86 11.81 18.91
N SER A 67 -6.74 10.59 19.41
CA SER A 67 -5.91 10.25 20.56
C SER A 67 -4.43 10.56 20.29
N ASN A 68 -3.61 10.63 21.34
CA ASN A 68 -2.17 10.86 21.17
C ASN A 68 -1.48 9.76 20.35
N ALA A 69 -1.94 8.51 20.45
CA ALA A 69 -1.42 7.40 19.65
C ALA A 69 -1.75 7.58 18.17
N GLU A 70 -2.99 7.91 17.83
CA GLU A 70 -3.45 8.13 16.46
C GLU A 70 -2.74 9.30 15.80
N ARG A 71 -2.46 10.39 16.56
CA ARG A 71 -1.68 11.56 16.08
C ARG A 71 -0.24 11.22 15.71
N ILE A 72 0.30 10.10 16.16
CA ILE A 72 1.62 9.61 15.78
C ILE A 72 1.50 8.60 14.63
N ILE A 73 0.55 7.67 14.75
CA ILE A 73 0.40 6.56 13.79
C ILE A 73 -0.03 7.08 12.43
N PHE A 74 -1.08 7.92 12.34
CA PHE A 74 -1.62 8.35 11.04
C PHE A 74 -0.66 9.20 10.21
N PRO A 75 0.07 10.17 10.76
CA PRO A 75 1.14 10.84 10.01
C PRO A 75 2.25 9.89 9.57
N GLY A 76 2.61 8.90 10.38
CA GLY A 76 3.56 7.86 10.01
C GLY A 76 3.08 7.05 8.79
N LEU A 77 1.80 6.64 8.80
CA LEU A 77 1.16 5.96 7.65
C LEU A 77 1.08 6.87 6.41
N LEU A 78 0.85 8.18 6.60
CA LEU A 78 0.84 9.14 5.50
C LEU A 78 2.22 9.28 4.85
N VAL A 79 3.28 9.37 5.64
CA VAL A 79 4.67 9.37 5.14
C VAL A 79 4.97 8.10 4.37
N LEU A 80 4.56 6.93 4.89
CA LEU A 80 4.67 5.65 4.20
C LEU A 80 3.90 5.66 2.88
N GLY A 81 2.67 6.21 2.86
CA GLY A 81 1.85 6.36 1.67
C GLY A 81 2.53 7.20 0.57
N PHE A 82 3.13 8.33 0.92
CA PHE A 82 3.92 9.14 -0.02
C PHE A 82 5.16 8.38 -0.54
N TYR A 83 5.82 7.61 0.33
CA TYR A 83 6.94 6.77 -0.11
C TYR A 83 6.48 5.66 -1.06
N MET A 84 5.30 5.08 -0.85
CA MET A 84 4.70 4.12 -1.79
C MET A 84 4.41 4.76 -3.15
N LEU A 85 3.87 5.99 -3.19
CA LEU A 85 3.68 6.74 -4.45
C LEU A 85 4.99 7.01 -5.17
N TYR A 86 6.04 7.38 -4.43
CA TYR A 86 7.38 7.53 -5.00
C TYR A 86 7.88 6.21 -5.62
N ARG A 87 7.72 5.09 -4.92
CA ARG A 87 8.10 3.76 -5.40
C ARG A 87 7.30 3.35 -6.64
N SER A 88 5.98 3.60 -6.67
CA SER A 88 5.13 3.35 -7.83
C SER A 88 5.60 4.15 -9.06
N ARG A 89 5.88 5.43 -8.90
CA ARG A 89 6.42 6.27 -9.98
C ARG A 89 7.79 5.79 -10.48
N SER A 90 8.66 5.36 -9.58
CA SER A 90 9.95 4.76 -9.94
C SER A 90 9.75 3.49 -10.79
N ALA A 91 8.79 2.63 -10.43
CA ALA A 91 8.43 1.47 -11.24
C ALA A 91 7.95 1.87 -12.64
N SER A 92 7.13 2.93 -12.78
CA SER A 92 6.70 3.45 -14.08
C SER A 92 7.86 3.91 -14.96
N HIS A 93 8.86 4.57 -14.36
CA HIS A 93 10.07 4.98 -15.08
C HIS A 93 10.89 3.79 -15.58
N LEU A 94 11.00 2.71 -14.79
CA LEU A 94 11.72 1.50 -15.17
C LEU A 94 11.10 0.81 -16.40
N ILE A 95 9.75 0.75 -16.46
CA ILE A 95 9.04 0.21 -17.64
C ILE A 95 9.38 1.00 -18.90
N LYS A 96 9.48 2.32 -18.81
CA LYS A 96 9.78 3.18 -19.96
C LYS A 96 11.25 3.09 -20.39
N ALA A 97 12.17 2.99 -19.43
CA ALA A 97 13.62 2.99 -19.67
C ALA A 97 14.14 1.63 -20.15
N GLN A 98 13.52 0.52 -19.77
CA GLN A 98 13.87 -0.87 -20.12
C GLN A 98 15.39 -1.19 -20.03
N GLN A 99 16.06 -0.60 -19.03
CA GLN A 99 17.49 -0.86 -18.77
C GLN A 99 17.71 -2.29 -18.25
N ASN A 100 18.98 -2.75 -18.24
CA ASN A 100 19.30 -4.05 -17.67
C ASN A 100 18.68 -4.23 -16.26
N ASN A 101 18.10 -5.41 -16.01
CA ASN A 101 17.46 -5.78 -14.76
C ASN A 101 16.20 -4.95 -14.37
N TRP A 102 15.62 -4.17 -15.32
CA TRP A 102 14.44 -3.34 -15.04
C TRP A 102 13.26 -4.13 -14.45
N LYS A 103 13.07 -5.39 -14.86
CA LYS A 103 11.97 -6.24 -14.37
C LYS A 103 12.12 -6.57 -12.89
N GLN A 104 13.32 -6.90 -12.44
CA GLN A 104 13.60 -7.20 -11.03
C GLN A 104 13.38 -5.97 -10.15
N GLU A 105 13.92 -4.82 -10.56
CA GLU A 105 13.71 -3.57 -9.84
C GLU A 105 12.24 -3.12 -9.87
N TYR A 106 11.53 -3.33 -10.98
CA TYR A 106 10.09 -3.11 -11.07
C TYR A 106 9.31 -3.95 -10.04
N ILE A 107 9.57 -5.26 -10.01
CA ILE A 107 8.93 -6.18 -9.05
C ILE A 107 9.23 -5.75 -7.60
N LYS A 108 10.44 -5.34 -7.30
CA LYS A 108 10.84 -4.85 -5.99
C LYS A 108 10.11 -3.55 -5.60
N HIS A 109 9.93 -2.63 -6.55
CA HIS A 109 9.18 -1.40 -6.30
C HIS A 109 7.70 -1.67 -6.07
N ILE A 110 7.04 -2.43 -6.95
CA ILE A 110 5.62 -2.77 -6.80
C ILE A 110 5.41 -3.67 -5.58
N GLY A 111 6.27 -4.66 -5.36
CA GLY A 111 6.16 -5.55 -4.20
C GLY A 111 6.20 -4.79 -2.87
N PHE A 112 7.08 -3.81 -2.73
CA PHE A 112 7.10 -2.96 -1.54
C PHE A 112 5.75 -2.27 -1.31
N THR A 113 5.15 -1.72 -2.37
CA THR A 113 3.86 -1.03 -2.27
C THR A 113 2.67 -1.96 -2.02
N LEU A 114 2.84 -3.28 -2.18
CA LEU A 114 1.84 -4.28 -1.80
C LEU A 114 1.98 -4.70 -0.33
N ILE A 115 3.22 -4.90 0.13
CA ILE A 115 3.47 -5.29 1.53
C ILE A 115 2.99 -4.19 2.48
N SER A 116 3.33 -2.93 2.20
CA SER A 116 3.08 -1.82 3.12
C SER A 116 1.61 -1.60 3.51
N PRO A 117 0.60 -1.60 2.58
CA PRO A 117 -0.80 -1.47 2.97
C PRO A 117 -1.30 -2.70 3.72
N PHE A 118 -0.82 -3.89 3.36
CA PHE A 118 -1.18 -5.14 4.02
C PHE A 118 -0.75 -5.13 5.48
N GLU A 119 0.48 -4.66 5.76
CA GLU A 119 0.98 -4.49 7.12
C GLU A 119 0.18 -3.44 7.91
N GLY A 120 -0.11 -2.31 7.27
CA GLY A 120 -0.96 -1.28 7.87
C GLY A 120 -2.34 -1.82 8.24
N PHE A 121 -2.94 -2.63 7.36
CA PHE A 121 -4.24 -3.26 7.59
C PHE A 121 -4.19 -4.27 8.76
N ILE A 122 -3.17 -5.13 8.82
CA ILE A 122 -2.98 -6.09 9.94
C ILE A 122 -2.79 -5.33 11.25
N PHE A 123 -1.97 -4.29 11.27
CA PHE A 123 -1.65 -3.54 12.48
C PHE A 123 -2.88 -2.80 13.00
N VAL A 124 -3.54 -2.00 12.16
CA VAL A 124 -4.72 -1.21 12.56
C VAL A 124 -5.90 -2.12 12.86
N GLY A 125 -6.20 -3.09 12.00
CA GLY A 125 -7.31 -4.04 12.22
C GLY A 125 -7.09 -4.91 13.46
N GLY A 126 -5.85 -5.26 13.78
CA GLY A 126 -5.52 -5.95 15.03
C GLY A 126 -5.83 -5.10 16.25
N LEU A 127 -5.47 -3.82 16.24
CA LEU A 127 -5.79 -2.91 17.35
C LEU A 127 -7.30 -2.73 17.53
N ASP A 128 -8.05 -2.56 16.44
CA ASP A 128 -9.51 -2.38 16.45
C ASP A 128 -10.24 -3.62 16.97
N THR A 129 -9.69 -4.82 16.76
CA THR A 129 -10.26 -6.09 17.26
C THR A 129 -9.81 -6.44 18.69
N GLY A 130 -9.06 -5.55 19.35
CA GLY A 130 -8.58 -5.74 20.72
C GLY A 130 -7.37 -6.68 20.83
N VAL A 131 -6.71 -6.98 19.72
CA VAL A 131 -5.45 -7.74 19.74
C VAL A 131 -4.37 -6.89 20.42
N PRO A 132 -3.59 -7.45 21.37
CA PRO A 132 -2.51 -6.71 22.00
C PRO A 132 -1.54 -6.12 20.97
N GLY A 133 -1.17 -4.84 21.12
CA GLY A 133 -0.34 -4.12 20.13
C GLY A 133 1.00 -4.80 19.82
N TRP A 134 1.61 -5.48 20.80
CA TRP A 134 2.82 -6.26 20.57
C TRP A 134 2.60 -7.46 19.64
N LEU A 135 1.42 -8.11 19.71
CA LEU A 135 1.07 -9.23 18.82
C LEU A 135 0.78 -8.73 17.41
N SER A 136 0.05 -7.62 17.27
CA SER A 136 -0.17 -6.95 15.97
C SER A 136 1.17 -6.55 15.32
N ALA A 137 2.12 -6.02 16.10
CA ALA A 137 3.46 -5.69 15.62
C ALA A 137 4.24 -6.94 15.17
N LEU A 138 4.17 -8.04 15.91
CA LEU A 138 4.81 -9.30 15.51
C LEU A 138 4.22 -9.85 14.21
N LEU A 139 2.89 -9.82 14.06
CA LEU A 139 2.21 -10.25 12.83
C LEU A 139 2.63 -9.39 11.64
N ALA A 140 2.72 -8.06 11.82
CA ALA A 140 3.20 -7.15 10.79
C ALA A 140 4.66 -7.47 10.39
N ILE A 141 5.57 -7.66 11.35
CA ILE A 141 6.96 -8.04 11.08
C ILE A 141 7.02 -9.36 10.29
N PHE A 142 6.24 -10.36 10.70
CA PHE A 142 6.17 -11.64 9.99
C PHE A 142 5.66 -11.47 8.55
N GLY A 143 4.63 -10.64 8.35
CA GLY A 143 4.11 -10.31 7.02
C GLY A 143 5.16 -9.66 6.12
N VAL A 144 5.97 -8.72 6.63
CA VAL A 144 7.10 -8.12 5.89
C VAL A 144 8.06 -9.21 5.41
N PHE A 145 8.46 -10.15 6.28
CA PHE A 145 9.35 -11.24 5.89
C PHE A 145 8.72 -12.16 4.84
N ALA A 146 7.47 -12.58 5.04
CA ALA A 146 6.73 -13.41 4.10
C ALA A 146 6.56 -12.70 2.74
N GLY A 147 6.19 -11.43 2.75
CA GLY A 147 6.03 -10.62 1.54
C GLY A 147 7.36 -10.46 0.78
N ASN A 148 8.45 -10.15 1.46
CA ASN A 148 9.76 -10.06 0.82
C ASN A 148 10.23 -11.41 0.24
N TRP A 149 9.94 -12.52 0.90
CA TRP A 149 10.23 -13.85 0.37
C TRP A 149 9.45 -14.14 -0.92
N VAL A 150 8.14 -13.83 -0.95
CA VAL A 150 7.30 -13.99 -2.15
C VAL A 150 7.80 -13.10 -3.30
N ILE A 151 8.20 -11.85 -3.02
CA ILE A 151 8.80 -10.95 -4.00
C ILE A 151 10.11 -11.54 -4.55
N GLY A 152 10.96 -12.08 -3.69
CA GLY A 152 12.19 -12.77 -4.10
C GLY A 152 11.93 -13.93 -5.05
N LEU A 153 10.89 -14.74 -4.79
CA LEU A 153 10.47 -15.81 -5.69
C LEU A 153 9.97 -15.28 -7.05
N ALA A 154 9.22 -14.17 -7.05
CA ALA A 154 8.76 -13.55 -8.28
C ALA A 154 9.92 -13.01 -9.12
N GLN A 155 10.92 -12.40 -8.49
CA GLN A 155 12.15 -11.92 -9.17
C GLN A 155 12.93 -13.08 -9.80
N TRP A 156 13.12 -14.18 -9.07
CA TRP A 156 13.82 -15.36 -9.58
C TRP A 156 13.17 -15.98 -10.83
N ARG A 157 11.83 -15.91 -10.94
CA ARG A 157 11.11 -16.38 -12.14
C ARG A 157 11.37 -15.51 -13.37
N THR A 158 11.78 -14.26 -13.22
CA THR A 158 12.05 -13.37 -14.35
C THR A 158 13.44 -13.56 -14.95
N ASP A 159 14.32 -14.30 -14.29
CA ASP A 159 15.69 -14.60 -14.72
C ASP A 159 15.80 -15.87 -15.59
N ARG A 160 14.70 -16.60 -15.73
CA ARG A 160 14.59 -17.81 -16.56
C ARG A 160 13.86 -17.53 -17.85
#